data_0ad568e5c7d714a499578f14ab8a733f
#
_entry.id   0ad568e5c7d714a499578f14ab8a733f
#
_cell.length_a   1.000
_cell.length_b   1.000
_cell.length_c   1.000
_cell.angle_alpha   90.00
_cell.angle_beta   90.00
_cell.angle_gamma   90.00
#
_symmetry.space_group_name_H-M   'P 1'
#
loop_
_entity.id
_entity.type
_entity.pdbx_description
1 polymer ?
#
loop_
_entity_poly.entity_id
_entity_poly.type
_entity_poly.pdbx_seq_one_letter_code
_entity_poly.pdbx_strand_id
1 'polypeptide(L)'
;SYLCSTIITLDVYDHVVILKFKSLITLMDTLKERGVQYISGRIIRENDAVMFDIDDTLIYTDGTPITQMIELLHIARHLGYKIVIITARPSIQHVINWTINQLGKYNIPSDYLGFTSPSTKTLMKKQLPYNFVLSVGDLETDLTDSEHKLNTSNFSHS
;
A
#
# COMPACT_ATOMS: atom_id res chain seq x y z
N SER A 1 6.78 41.66 5.99
CA SER A 1 7.49 40.83 5.03
C SER A 1 6.51 40.10 4.10
N TYR A 2 6.98 39.68 2.95
CA TYR A 2 6.19 38.98 1.95
C TYR A 2 5.59 37.67 2.49
N LEU A 3 6.32 36.95 3.35
CA LEU A 3 5.84 35.72 3.97
C LEU A 3 4.69 35.96 4.95
N CYS A 4 4.71 37.04 5.72
CA CYS A 4 3.64 37.36 6.64
C CYS A 4 2.34 37.72 5.91
N SER A 5 2.42 38.45 4.81
CA SER A 5 1.21 38.80 4.03
C SER A 5 0.58 37.57 3.35
N THR A 6 1.40 36.60 2.92
CA THR A 6 0.89 35.35 2.33
C THR A 6 0.15 34.50 3.35
N ILE A 7 0.64 34.42 4.59
CA ILE A 7 -0.02 33.67 5.67
C ILE A 7 -1.37 34.30 6.07
N ILE A 8 -1.43 35.63 6.09
CA ILE A 8 -2.64 36.37 6.50
C ILE A 8 -3.75 36.22 5.46
N THR A 9 -3.43 35.95 4.18
CA THR A 9 -4.41 35.83 3.10
C THR A 9 -4.97 34.42 2.92
N LEU A 10 -4.52 33.41 3.68
CA LEU A 10 -5.09 32.07 3.63
C LEU A 10 -6.53 32.09 4.17
N ASP A 11 -7.48 31.64 3.36
CA ASP A 11 -8.87 31.56 3.78
C ASP A 11 -9.16 30.28 4.59
N VAL A 12 -10.40 30.19 5.09
CA VAL A 12 -10.85 29.03 5.90
C VAL A 12 -10.79 27.73 5.07
N TYR A 13 -11.05 27.81 3.79
CA TYR A 13 -11.00 26.64 2.90
C TYR A 13 -9.59 26.07 2.80
N ASP A 14 -8.59 26.91 2.60
CA ASP A 14 -7.18 26.49 2.53
C ASP A 14 -6.73 25.87 3.84
N HIS A 15 -7.14 26.41 4.99
CA HIS A 15 -6.87 25.82 6.29
C HIS A 15 -7.48 24.42 6.45
N VAL A 16 -8.72 24.22 6.00
CA VAL A 16 -9.39 22.92 6.06
C VAL A 16 -8.66 21.90 5.19
N VAL A 17 -8.24 22.28 3.98
CA VAL A 17 -7.49 21.42 3.07
C VAL A 17 -6.14 21.01 3.69
N ILE A 18 -5.40 21.93 4.28
CA ILE A 18 -4.12 21.66 4.94
C ILE A 18 -4.30 20.70 6.13
N LEU A 19 -5.33 20.91 6.96
CA LEU A 19 -5.62 20.02 8.09
C LEU A 19 -5.97 18.60 7.64
N LYS A 20 -6.76 18.45 6.58
CA LYS A 20 -7.10 17.15 6.01
C LYS A 20 -5.86 16.45 5.48
N PHE A 21 -4.97 17.16 4.81
CA PHE A 21 -3.71 16.61 4.28
C PHE A 21 -2.80 16.13 5.41
N LYS A 22 -2.63 16.92 6.47
CA LYS A 22 -1.85 16.52 7.66
C LYS A 22 -2.46 15.32 8.37
N SER A 23 -3.78 15.25 8.47
CA SER A 23 -4.50 14.12 9.06
C SER A 23 -4.25 12.84 8.25
N LEU A 24 -4.29 12.91 6.93
CA LEU A 24 -4.00 11.78 6.06
C LEU A 24 -2.57 11.27 6.24
N ILE A 25 -1.57 12.16 6.31
CA ILE A 25 -0.18 11.79 6.55
C ILE A 25 -0.04 11.08 7.90
N THR A 26 -0.63 11.62 8.97
CA THR A 26 -0.60 11.03 10.31
C THR A 26 -1.21 9.63 10.31
N LEU A 27 -2.31 9.44 9.61
CA LEU A 27 -2.98 8.15 9.49
C LEU A 27 -2.14 7.14 8.72
N MET A 28 -1.49 7.56 7.64
CA MET A 28 -0.58 6.69 6.87
C MET A 28 0.65 6.29 7.70
N ASP A 29 1.20 7.21 8.50
CA ASP A 29 2.29 6.92 9.44
C ASP A 29 1.84 5.88 10.48
N THR A 30 0.64 6.02 11.02
CA THR A 30 0.06 5.07 11.99
C THR A 30 -0.13 3.69 11.37
N LEU A 31 -0.61 3.61 10.12
CA LEU A 31 -0.72 2.34 9.39
C LEU A 31 0.63 1.68 9.20
N LYS A 32 1.62 2.44 8.78
CA LYS A 32 2.98 1.94 8.62
C LYS A 32 3.51 1.34 9.93
N GLU A 33 3.36 2.06 11.04
CA GLU A 33 3.77 1.58 12.36
C GLU A 33 3.06 0.28 12.73
N ARG A 34 1.76 0.20 12.51
CA ARG A 34 0.98 -1.01 12.76
C ARG A 34 1.45 -2.17 11.91
N GLY A 35 1.71 -1.93 10.63
CA GLY A 35 2.26 -2.93 9.72
C GLY A 35 3.60 -3.46 10.21
N VAL A 36 4.50 -2.57 10.62
CA VAL A 36 5.81 -2.93 11.18
C VAL A 36 5.64 -3.80 12.42
N GLN A 37 4.71 -3.47 13.31
CA GLN A 37 4.45 -4.27 14.52
C GLN A 37 4.01 -5.70 14.16
N TYR A 38 3.14 -5.86 13.15
CA TYR A 38 2.67 -7.18 12.74
C TYR A 38 3.77 -8.08 12.20
N ILE A 39 4.77 -7.52 11.54
CA ILE A 39 5.81 -8.30 10.84
C ILE A 39 7.12 -8.38 11.62
N SER A 40 7.25 -7.67 12.75
CA SER A 40 8.47 -7.62 13.56
C SER A 40 8.45 -8.63 14.70
N GLY A 41 9.63 -8.93 15.26
CA GLY A 41 9.75 -9.70 16.50
C GLY A 41 9.36 -11.16 16.37
N ARG A 42 9.44 -11.74 15.18
CA ARG A 42 9.10 -13.13 14.91
C ARG A 42 10.15 -13.80 14.02
N ILE A 43 10.20 -15.11 14.05
CA ILE A 43 11.01 -15.89 13.12
C ILE A 43 10.33 -15.88 11.76
N ILE A 44 11.06 -15.48 10.72
CA ILE A 44 10.55 -15.39 9.36
C ILE A 44 11.02 -16.64 8.60
N ARG A 45 10.05 -17.39 8.05
CA ARG A 45 10.30 -18.61 7.28
C ARG A 45 10.44 -18.28 5.80
N GLU A 46 10.97 -19.22 5.02
CA GLU A 46 11.29 -19.03 3.59
C GLU A 46 10.10 -18.53 2.76
N ASN A 47 8.90 -19.05 3.01
CA ASN A 47 7.71 -18.68 2.24
C ASN A 47 6.80 -17.68 2.95
N ASP A 48 7.25 -17.09 4.04
CA ASP A 48 6.50 -16.02 4.70
C ASP A 48 6.51 -14.78 3.81
N ALA A 49 5.33 -14.23 3.59
CA ALA A 49 5.13 -13.16 2.64
C ALA A 49 4.26 -12.04 3.20
N VAL A 50 4.44 -10.86 2.64
CA VAL A 50 3.55 -9.72 2.82
C VAL A 50 2.94 -9.40 1.45
N MET A 51 1.61 -9.33 1.39
CA MET A 51 0.88 -9.03 0.18
C MET A 51 0.46 -7.57 0.17
N PHE A 52 0.61 -6.92 -0.98
CA PHE A 52 0.16 -5.55 -1.22
C PHE A 52 -0.75 -5.50 -2.45
N ASP A 53 -1.83 -4.71 -2.35
CA ASP A 53 -2.53 -4.19 -3.52
C ASP A 53 -1.74 -2.99 -4.08
N ILE A 54 -2.08 -2.53 -5.29
CA ILE A 54 -1.42 -1.35 -5.88
C ILE A 54 -2.25 -0.09 -5.68
N ASP A 55 -3.42 -0.02 -6.33
CA ASP A 55 -4.21 1.21 -6.38
C ASP A 55 -4.77 1.55 -5.01
N ASP A 56 -4.54 2.78 -4.56
CA ASP A 56 -4.91 3.30 -3.26
C ASP A 56 -4.28 2.55 -2.06
N THR A 57 -3.23 1.78 -2.34
CA THR A 57 -2.40 1.11 -1.33
C THR A 57 -0.93 1.51 -1.46
N LEU A 58 -0.29 1.21 -2.59
CA LEU A 58 1.10 1.63 -2.88
C LEU A 58 1.14 2.92 -3.70
N ILE A 59 0.16 3.11 -4.56
CA ILE A 59 0.08 4.23 -5.51
C ILE A 59 -1.37 4.70 -5.53
N TYR A 60 -1.58 6.02 -5.39
CA TYR A 60 -2.91 6.60 -5.56
C TYR A 60 -3.37 6.49 -7.01
N THR A 61 -4.70 6.56 -7.21
CA THR A 61 -5.29 6.52 -8.56
C THR A 61 -4.81 7.65 -9.47
N ASP A 62 -4.37 8.78 -8.92
CA ASP A 62 -3.76 9.88 -9.67
C ASP A 62 -2.30 9.61 -10.08
N GLY A 63 -1.73 8.48 -9.69
CA GLY A 63 -0.37 8.08 -10.02
C GLY A 63 0.71 8.50 -9.02
N THR A 64 0.35 9.22 -7.94
CA THR A 64 1.32 9.60 -6.90
C THR A 64 1.58 8.44 -5.93
N PRO A 65 2.83 8.28 -5.45
CA PRO A 65 3.16 7.18 -4.55
C PRO A 65 2.63 7.40 -3.15
N ILE A 66 2.28 6.31 -2.47
CA ILE A 66 1.94 6.32 -1.04
C ILE A 66 3.21 5.92 -0.29
N THR A 67 4.00 6.91 0.06
CA THR A 67 5.38 6.73 0.55
C THR A 67 5.45 5.80 1.75
N GLN A 68 4.55 5.95 2.73
CA GLN A 68 4.55 5.13 3.95
C GLN A 68 4.33 3.65 3.65
N MET A 69 3.50 3.33 2.67
CA MET A 69 3.24 1.94 2.30
C MET A 69 4.39 1.34 1.50
N ILE A 70 5.03 2.13 0.66
CA ILE A 70 6.26 1.72 -0.04
C ILE A 70 7.38 1.47 0.97
N GLU A 71 7.51 2.32 1.98
CA GLU A 71 8.48 2.13 3.06
C GLU A 71 8.20 0.83 3.84
N LEU A 72 6.94 0.54 4.14
CA LEU A 72 6.55 -0.71 4.79
C LEU A 72 6.96 -1.92 3.96
N LEU A 73 6.75 -1.85 2.64
CA LEU A 73 7.17 -2.90 1.72
C LEU A 73 8.69 -3.13 1.79
N HIS A 74 9.47 -2.08 1.78
CA HIS A 74 10.93 -2.19 1.89
C HIS A 74 11.38 -2.73 3.24
N ILE A 75 10.72 -2.35 4.32
CA ILE A 75 11.00 -2.91 5.67
C ILE A 75 10.71 -4.41 5.67
N ALA A 76 9.56 -4.83 5.15
CA ALA A 76 9.20 -6.24 5.05
C ALA A 76 10.25 -7.04 4.26
N ARG A 77 10.66 -6.51 3.11
CA ARG A 77 11.69 -7.13 2.28
C ARG A 77 13.02 -7.23 3.00
N HIS A 78 13.43 -6.19 3.68
CA HIS A 78 14.68 -6.16 4.45
C HIS A 78 14.67 -7.17 5.60
N LEU A 79 13.51 -7.39 6.24
CA LEU A 79 13.35 -8.37 7.28
C LEU A 79 13.40 -9.83 6.77
N GLY A 80 13.26 -10.06 5.47
CA GLY A 80 13.33 -11.37 4.85
C GLY A 80 12.01 -11.91 4.31
N TYR A 81 10.93 -11.13 4.35
CA TYR A 81 9.65 -11.55 3.75
C TYR A 81 9.71 -11.54 2.23
N LYS A 82 8.99 -12.46 1.62
CA LYS A 82 8.65 -12.37 0.19
C LYS A 82 7.61 -11.27 0.00
N ILE A 83 7.74 -10.53 -1.07
CA ILE A 83 6.80 -9.47 -1.42
C ILE A 83 5.93 -9.95 -2.56
N VAL A 84 4.63 -9.99 -2.32
CA VAL A 84 3.62 -10.41 -3.28
C VAL A 84 2.71 -9.23 -3.58
N ILE A 85 2.63 -8.85 -4.85
CA ILE A 85 1.73 -7.79 -5.30
C ILE A 85 0.65 -8.43 -6.15
N ILE A 86 -0.62 -8.22 -5.78
CA ILE A 86 -1.78 -8.70 -6.54
C ILE A 86 -2.66 -7.50 -6.85
N THR A 87 -2.90 -7.25 -8.12
CA THR A 87 -3.68 -6.11 -8.58
C THR A 87 -4.89 -6.53 -9.38
N ALA A 88 -5.97 -5.76 -9.27
CA ALA A 88 -7.17 -5.90 -10.11
C ALA A 88 -7.06 -5.14 -11.44
N ARG A 89 -5.90 -4.56 -11.75
CA ARG A 89 -5.66 -3.95 -13.06
C ARG A 89 -5.83 -5.00 -14.16
N PRO A 90 -6.35 -4.61 -15.35
CA PRO A 90 -6.54 -5.56 -16.45
C PRO A 90 -5.25 -6.28 -16.85
N SER A 91 -5.37 -7.59 -17.07
CA SER A 91 -4.24 -8.45 -17.49
C SER A 91 -4.06 -8.41 -19.01
N ILE A 92 -3.86 -7.20 -19.55
CA ILE A 92 -3.58 -6.98 -20.97
C ILE A 92 -2.20 -6.35 -21.13
N GLN A 93 -1.52 -6.66 -22.21
CA GLN A 93 -0.08 -6.41 -22.34
C GLN A 93 0.34 -4.96 -22.08
N HIS A 94 -0.38 -3.97 -22.61
CA HIS A 94 0.00 -2.58 -22.41
C HIS A 94 -0.22 -2.11 -20.94
N VAL A 95 -1.21 -2.66 -20.24
CA VAL A 95 -1.45 -2.35 -18.82
C VAL A 95 -0.40 -3.03 -17.94
N ILE A 96 -0.04 -4.28 -18.28
CA ILE A 96 1.03 -5.00 -17.58
C ILE A 96 2.35 -4.22 -17.69
N ASN A 97 2.71 -3.82 -18.90
CA ASN A 97 3.94 -3.06 -19.16
C ASN A 97 3.95 -1.72 -18.45
N TRP A 98 2.83 -0.99 -18.50
CA TRP A 98 2.67 0.28 -17.81
C TRP A 98 2.80 0.11 -16.28
N THR A 99 2.20 -0.94 -15.74
CA THR A 99 2.27 -1.25 -14.31
C THR A 99 3.70 -1.57 -13.88
N ILE A 100 4.40 -2.41 -14.63
CA ILE A 100 5.81 -2.75 -14.33
C ILE A 100 6.68 -1.49 -14.37
N ASN A 101 6.49 -0.62 -15.35
CA ASN A 101 7.23 0.64 -15.45
C ASN A 101 6.94 1.57 -14.29
N GLN A 102 5.68 1.66 -13.86
CA GLN A 102 5.28 2.49 -12.72
C GLN A 102 5.88 1.97 -11.41
N LEU A 103 5.84 0.67 -11.18
CA LEU A 103 6.48 0.05 -10.01
C LEU A 103 7.99 0.31 -10.01
N GLY A 104 8.63 0.18 -11.16
CA GLY A 104 10.06 0.47 -11.32
C GLY A 104 10.39 1.94 -11.04
N LYS A 105 9.56 2.86 -11.49
CA LYS A 105 9.72 4.30 -11.26
C LYS A 105 9.76 4.64 -9.77
N TYR A 106 8.96 3.97 -8.95
CA TYR A 106 8.88 4.21 -7.51
C TYR A 106 9.73 3.23 -6.70
N ASN A 107 10.59 2.44 -7.35
CA ASN A 107 11.46 1.47 -6.71
C ASN A 107 10.69 0.50 -5.83
N ILE A 108 9.64 -0.10 -6.39
CA ILE A 108 8.79 -1.08 -5.73
C ILE A 108 9.09 -2.47 -6.29
N PRO A 109 9.94 -3.27 -5.62
CA PRO A 109 10.24 -4.63 -6.05
C PRO A 109 9.18 -5.61 -5.58
N SER A 110 9.07 -6.75 -6.26
CA SER A 110 8.24 -7.86 -5.81
C SER A 110 8.85 -9.19 -6.22
N ASP A 111 8.57 -10.23 -5.44
CA ASP A 111 8.90 -11.61 -5.79
C ASP A 111 7.82 -12.23 -6.68
N TYR A 112 6.60 -11.74 -6.57
CA TYR A 112 5.47 -12.14 -7.41
C TYR A 112 4.58 -10.93 -7.69
N LEU A 113 4.18 -10.78 -8.96
CA LEU A 113 3.22 -9.76 -9.39
C LEU A 113 2.10 -10.45 -10.15
N GLY A 114 0.89 -10.43 -9.58
CA GLY A 114 -0.29 -11.08 -10.14
C GLY A 114 -1.34 -10.07 -10.59
N PHE A 115 -1.97 -10.38 -11.72
CA PHE A 115 -3.08 -9.60 -12.30
C PHE A 115 -4.33 -10.47 -12.27
N THR A 116 -5.38 -10.02 -11.58
CA THR A 116 -6.63 -10.76 -11.49
C THR A 116 -7.80 -9.81 -11.24
N SER A 117 -9.03 -10.32 -11.24
CA SER A 117 -10.19 -9.49 -10.87
C SER A 117 -10.27 -9.32 -9.34
N PRO A 118 -10.99 -8.29 -8.85
CA PRO A 118 -11.17 -8.14 -7.40
C PRO A 118 -11.74 -9.38 -6.72
N SER A 119 -12.71 -10.04 -7.36
CA SER A 119 -13.37 -11.22 -6.81
C SER A 119 -12.51 -12.48 -6.77
N THR A 120 -11.41 -12.51 -7.52
CA THR A 120 -10.53 -13.69 -7.64
C THR A 120 -9.17 -13.53 -6.92
N LYS A 121 -8.95 -12.41 -6.24
CA LYS A 121 -7.72 -12.22 -5.45
C LYS A 121 -7.52 -13.30 -4.39
N THR A 122 -8.58 -13.63 -3.66
CA THR A 122 -8.55 -14.68 -2.64
C THR A 122 -8.15 -16.02 -3.25
N LEU A 123 -8.73 -16.37 -4.40
CA LEU A 123 -8.40 -17.62 -5.08
C LEU A 123 -6.94 -17.65 -5.51
N MET A 124 -6.43 -16.57 -6.06
CA MET A 124 -5.03 -16.46 -6.44
C MET A 124 -4.11 -16.66 -5.23
N LYS A 125 -4.42 -16.02 -4.09
CA LYS A 125 -3.64 -16.17 -2.85
C LYS A 125 -3.59 -17.63 -2.40
N LYS A 126 -4.70 -18.36 -2.47
CA LYS A 126 -4.76 -19.78 -2.09
C LYS A 126 -3.93 -20.68 -2.99
N GLN A 127 -3.73 -20.30 -4.24
CA GLN A 127 -2.95 -21.07 -5.22
C GLN A 127 -1.44 -20.81 -5.13
N LEU A 128 -1.03 -19.72 -4.49
CA LEU A 128 0.38 -19.34 -4.36
C LEU A 128 1.02 -20.07 -3.17
N PRO A 129 2.31 -20.43 -3.28
CA PRO A 129 3.01 -21.18 -2.23
C PRO A 129 3.51 -20.30 -1.08
N TYR A 130 2.80 -19.25 -0.74
CA TYR A 130 3.20 -18.31 0.30
C TYR A 130 2.32 -18.42 1.54
N ASN A 131 2.93 -18.18 2.70
CA ASN A 131 2.21 -17.95 3.94
C ASN A 131 2.10 -16.44 4.15
N PHE A 132 0.90 -15.88 3.97
CA PHE A 132 0.68 -14.44 4.08
C PHE A 132 0.59 -14.03 5.55
N VAL A 133 1.67 -13.49 6.07
CA VAL A 133 1.74 -12.97 7.44
C VAL A 133 0.96 -11.66 7.55
N LEU A 134 1.02 -10.84 6.52
CA LEU A 134 0.31 -9.57 6.45
C LEU A 134 -0.22 -9.35 5.03
N SER A 135 -1.43 -8.85 4.93
CA SER A 135 -1.99 -8.33 3.68
C SER A 135 -2.39 -6.88 3.86
N VAL A 136 -2.02 -6.06 2.88
CA VAL A 136 -2.22 -4.61 2.86
C VAL A 136 -3.03 -4.24 1.63
N GLY A 137 -4.19 -3.65 1.83
CA GLY A 137 -5.07 -3.27 0.73
C GLY A 137 -6.27 -2.46 1.19
N ASP A 138 -7.05 -1.97 0.24
CA ASP A 138 -8.22 -1.13 0.49
C ASP A 138 -9.56 -1.90 0.39
N LEU A 139 -9.52 -3.14 -0.11
CA LEU A 139 -10.72 -3.99 -0.26
C LEU A 139 -10.61 -5.24 0.62
N GLU A 140 -11.76 -5.76 1.04
CA GLU A 140 -11.81 -6.99 1.84
C GLU A 140 -11.17 -8.19 1.13
N THR A 141 -11.30 -8.28 -0.20
CA THR A 141 -10.69 -9.34 -1.00
C THR A 141 -9.16 -9.27 -1.02
N ASP A 142 -8.55 -8.13 -0.70
CA ASP A 142 -7.11 -8.01 -0.52
C ASP A 142 -6.64 -8.66 0.78
N LEU A 143 -7.50 -8.69 1.79
CA LEU A 143 -7.15 -8.95 3.17
C LEU A 143 -7.41 -10.39 3.61
N THR A 144 -8.01 -11.21 2.77
CA THR A 144 -8.31 -12.61 3.08
C THR A 144 -7.04 -13.47 3.19
N ASP A 145 -7.15 -14.64 3.82
CA ASP A 145 -6.09 -15.65 3.88
C ASP A 145 -4.75 -15.14 4.43
N SER A 146 -4.81 -14.31 5.45
CA SER A 146 -3.65 -13.67 6.07
C SER A 146 -3.75 -13.69 7.58
N GLU A 147 -2.61 -13.81 8.25
CA GLU A 147 -2.58 -13.75 9.72
C GLU A 147 -3.00 -12.36 10.22
N HIS A 148 -2.50 -11.31 9.58
CA HIS A 148 -2.78 -9.92 9.90
C HIS A 148 -3.28 -9.16 8.69
N LYS A 149 -4.10 -8.15 8.93
CA LYS A 149 -4.75 -7.34 7.89
C LYS A 149 -4.50 -5.87 8.16
N LEU A 150 -4.15 -5.13 7.12
CA LEU A 150 -3.96 -3.69 7.18
C LEU A 150 -4.81 -3.05 6.10
N ASN A 151 -5.96 -2.49 6.50
CA ASN A 151 -6.91 -1.88 5.58
C ASN A 151 -6.59 -0.41 5.39
N THR A 152 -6.20 -0.04 4.17
CA THR A 152 -5.83 1.34 3.83
C THR A 152 -7.03 2.24 3.55
N SER A 153 -8.23 1.68 3.41
CA SER A 153 -9.46 2.44 3.14
C SER A 153 -10.07 3.07 4.39
N ASN A 154 -9.62 2.69 5.59
CA ASN A 154 -10.19 3.19 6.84
C ASN A 154 -10.07 4.71 7.02
N PHE A 155 -9.33 5.39 6.16
CA PHE A 155 -9.15 6.84 6.20
C PHE A 155 -10.16 7.63 5.40
N SER A 156 -10.80 7.00 4.44
CA SER A 156 -11.79 7.68 3.61
C SER A 156 -13.08 7.99 4.35
N HIS A 157 -13.26 7.44 5.56
CA HIS A 157 -14.48 7.57 6.37
C HIS A 157 -14.31 8.40 7.64
N SER A 158 -13.12 8.91 7.88
CA SER A 158 -12.86 9.73 9.08
C SER A 158 -12.92 11.23 8.82
#